data_bd35caf599ee5d20b98b3cb42a62a035
#
_entry.id   bd35caf599ee5d20b98b3cb42a62a035
#
_cell.length_a   1.000
_cell.length_b   1.000
_cell.length_c   1.000
_cell.angle_alpha   90.00
_cell.angle_beta   90.00
_cell.angle_gamma   90.00
#
_symmetry.space_group_name_H-M   'P 1'
#
loop_
_entity.id
_entity.type
_entity.pdbx_description
1 polymer ?
#
loop_
_entity_poly.entity_id
_entity_poly.type
_entity_poly.pdbx_seq_one_letter_code
_entity_poly.pdbx_strand_id
1 'polypeptide(L)'
;ETKKVSFDDAKWIQAIEDKYNITTDKFLKNRYWFQVMKAHFYSNKPENGITFFEKTGEAQPKNTLYYRAVSYLAGINARLGNSAKANYLFSQVFDKSPKLQQVAVFCFSPKEEKDWNESFSYAKNNEEKIALWAIHGYYNDEEKAIDHIFNLNPKSEYLDFLLTRLLNTEELKTNKSFENQSVVENKKANNDSISKSAVQLIDKIAQSKSTNRPYLWNAAAGYLQTLDRNFSKADDYFAKAEKELPKTTLAINQLRLLKFINNLSKIDELNPKNEATIINDLNWLYFELPKNNDEVFRYLNASNWSKNYISALYKSKNNAVMAELFLRNGQFYHSETNLLAMKAFLSKKDKTPLE
;
A
#
# COMPACT_ATOMS: atom_id res chain seq x y z
N GLU A 1 12.91 -9.08 39.38
CA GLU A 1 11.91 -10.17 39.50
C GLU A 1 10.52 -9.57 39.67
N THR A 2 9.79 -9.39 38.57
CA THR A 2 8.36 -9.05 38.60
C THR A 2 7.62 -10.29 39.08
N LYS A 3 7.09 -10.27 40.30
CA LYS A 3 6.15 -11.27 40.78
C LYS A 3 5.04 -11.45 39.75
N LYS A 4 5.03 -12.60 39.06
CA LYS A 4 3.81 -13.08 38.39
C LYS A 4 2.75 -13.21 39.49
N VAL A 5 1.84 -12.26 39.57
CA VAL A 5 0.63 -12.41 40.34
C VAL A 5 -0.14 -13.55 39.65
N SER A 6 -0.13 -14.73 40.24
CA SER A 6 -1.05 -15.79 39.85
C SER A 6 -2.42 -15.29 40.23
N PHE A 7 -3.15 -14.75 39.26
CA PHE A 7 -4.58 -14.49 39.43
C PHE A 7 -5.23 -15.85 39.68
N ASP A 8 -5.91 -15.99 40.81
CA ASP A 8 -6.92 -17.04 40.98
C ASP A 8 -8.13 -16.59 40.18
N ASP A 9 -8.00 -16.84 38.87
CA ASP A 9 -8.82 -16.22 37.82
C ASP A 9 -10.27 -16.64 37.93
N ALA A 10 -10.56 -17.82 38.47
CA ALA A 10 -11.90 -18.40 38.45
C ALA A 10 -12.90 -17.56 39.25
N LYS A 11 -12.52 -17.11 40.44
CA LYS A 11 -13.42 -16.26 41.29
C LYS A 11 -13.69 -14.90 40.69
N TRP A 12 -12.65 -14.27 40.08
CA TRP A 12 -12.81 -12.97 39.45
C TRP A 12 -13.63 -13.04 38.16
N ILE A 13 -13.43 -14.06 37.35
CA ILE A 13 -14.23 -14.28 36.14
C ILE A 13 -15.69 -14.51 36.55
N GLN A 14 -15.95 -15.38 37.52
CA GLN A 14 -17.30 -15.64 38.00
C GLN A 14 -17.98 -14.35 38.50
N ALA A 15 -17.27 -13.53 39.29
CA ALA A 15 -17.84 -12.28 39.80
C ALA A 15 -18.21 -11.30 38.65
N ILE A 16 -17.45 -11.27 37.55
CA ILE A 16 -17.78 -10.43 36.39
C ILE A 16 -18.94 -11.03 35.59
N GLU A 17 -18.98 -12.37 35.43
CA GLU A 17 -20.11 -13.07 34.79
C GLU A 17 -21.41 -12.87 35.57
N ASP A 18 -21.38 -12.93 36.89
CA ASP A 18 -22.56 -12.66 37.73
C ASP A 18 -23.07 -11.23 37.48
N LYS A 19 -22.17 -10.25 37.41
CA LYS A 19 -22.55 -8.87 37.06
C LYS A 19 -23.12 -8.76 35.67
N TYR A 20 -22.53 -9.46 34.68
CA TYR A 20 -23.08 -9.53 33.32
C TYR A 20 -24.50 -10.09 33.34
N ASN A 21 -24.75 -11.16 34.07
CA ASN A 21 -26.04 -11.84 34.11
C ASN A 21 -27.15 -10.98 34.73
N ILE A 22 -26.86 -10.32 35.85
CA ILE A 22 -27.89 -9.51 36.61
C ILE A 22 -28.07 -8.11 36.02
N THR A 23 -27.13 -7.58 35.22
CA THR A 23 -27.18 -6.23 34.70
C THR A 23 -28.25 -6.09 33.62
N THR A 24 -29.22 -5.19 33.82
CA THR A 24 -30.29 -4.87 32.86
C THR A 24 -29.92 -3.73 31.92
N ASP A 25 -29.08 -2.81 32.35
CA ASP A 25 -28.57 -1.71 31.54
C ASP A 25 -27.72 -2.27 30.36
N LYS A 26 -28.18 -2.02 29.13
CA LYS A 26 -27.55 -2.59 27.92
C LYS A 26 -26.12 -2.12 27.72
N PHE A 27 -25.80 -0.89 28.08
CA PHE A 27 -24.47 -0.32 27.94
C PHE A 27 -23.47 -0.98 28.92
N LEU A 28 -23.83 -1.09 30.20
CA LEU A 28 -22.99 -1.72 31.20
C LEU A 28 -22.90 -3.24 30.95
N LYS A 29 -23.99 -3.89 30.55
CA LYS A 29 -24.03 -5.33 30.21
C LYS A 29 -23.04 -5.66 29.10
N ASN A 30 -22.98 -4.88 28.01
CA ASN A 30 -22.02 -5.09 26.94
C ASN A 30 -20.56 -4.90 27.39
N ARG A 31 -20.31 -4.01 28.36
CA ARG A 31 -18.98 -3.84 28.95
C ARG A 31 -18.57 -4.97 29.85
N TYR A 32 -19.47 -5.47 30.69
CA TYR A 32 -19.21 -6.66 31.49
C TYR A 32 -18.95 -7.88 30.60
N TRP A 33 -19.76 -8.09 29.58
CA TRP A 33 -19.52 -9.13 28.59
C TRP A 33 -18.11 -9.09 27.98
N PHE A 34 -17.68 -7.91 27.59
CA PHE A 34 -16.31 -7.70 27.05
C PHE A 34 -15.25 -8.00 28.12
N GLN A 35 -15.46 -7.61 29.37
CA GLN A 35 -14.50 -7.87 30.45
C GLN A 35 -14.39 -9.37 30.74
N VAL A 36 -15.49 -10.12 30.68
CA VAL A 36 -15.48 -11.59 30.80
C VAL A 36 -14.62 -12.20 29.70
N MET A 37 -14.84 -11.81 28.44
CA MET A 37 -14.01 -12.29 27.31
C MET A 37 -12.53 -11.98 27.49
N LYS A 38 -12.22 -10.77 27.94
CA LYS A 38 -10.84 -10.34 28.25
C LYS A 38 -10.25 -11.18 29.39
N ALA A 39 -11.00 -11.43 30.44
CA ALA A 39 -10.56 -12.19 31.59
C ALA A 39 -10.26 -13.66 31.21
N HIS A 40 -11.12 -14.31 30.43
CA HIS A 40 -10.85 -15.64 29.92
C HIS A 40 -9.59 -15.71 29.04
N PHE A 41 -9.36 -14.71 28.17
CA PHE A 41 -8.15 -14.68 27.35
C PHE A 41 -6.87 -14.69 28.19
N TYR A 42 -6.85 -13.99 29.33
CA TYR A 42 -5.68 -13.94 30.23
C TYR A 42 -5.64 -15.06 31.28
N SER A 43 -6.68 -15.87 31.39
CA SER A 43 -6.78 -16.94 32.40
C SER A 43 -5.92 -18.16 32.05
N ASN A 44 -5.83 -19.07 33.02
CA ASN A 44 -5.18 -20.36 32.84
C ASN A 44 -6.05 -21.38 32.08
N LYS A 45 -7.36 -21.08 31.90
CA LYS A 45 -8.32 -21.89 31.12
C LYS A 45 -9.00 -21.03 30.04
N PRO A 46 -8.24 -20.58 29.04
CA PRO A 46 -8.77 -19.67 28.02
C PRO A 46 -9.87 -20.31 27.17
N GLU A 47 -9.93 -21.64 27.07
CA GLU A 47 -10.97 -22.40 26.36
C GLU A 47 -12.39 -22.09 26.84
N ASN A 48 -12.56 -21.72 28.12
CA ASN A 48 -13.86 -21.30 28.67
C ASN A 48 -14.38 -20.02 27.96
N GLY A 49 -13.48 -19.17 27.45
CA GLY A 49 -13.86 -18.00 26.67
C GLY A 49 -14.52 -18.36 25.34
N ILE A 50 -14.18 -19.48 24.72
CA ILE A 50 -14.85 -19.98 23.51
C ILE A 50 -16.30 -20.32 23.87
N THR A 51 -16.51 -21.13 24.90
CA THR A 51 -17.84 -21.54 25.35
C THR A 51 -18.70 -20.33 25.77
N PHE A 52 -18.12 -19.38 26.47
CA PHE A 52 -18.82 -18.14 26.85
C PHE A 52 -19.24 -17.33 25.61
N PHE A 53 -18.32 -17.16 24.64
CA PHE A 53 -18.63 -16.43 23.40
C PHE A 53 -19.73 -17.13 22.59
N GLU A 54 -19.68 -18.44 22.44
CA GLU A 54 -20.68 -19.21 21.70
C GLU A 54 -22.09 -19.06 22.29
N LYS A 55 -22.20 -19.03 23.61
CA LYS A 55 -23.48 -18.84 24.31
C LYS A 55 -24.02 -17.40 24.26
N THR A 56 -23.16 -16.41 24.22
CA THR A 56 -23.57 -15.02 24.50
C THR A 56 -23.25 -14.03 23.39
N GLY A 57 -22.36 -14.38 22.45
CA GLY A 57 -21.81 -13.47 21.46
C GLY A 57 -22.83 -13.02 20.40
N GLU A 58 -23.77 -13.88 20.04
CA GLU A 58 -24.79 -13.55 19.04
C GLU A 58 -25.69 -12.40 19.49
N ALA A 59 -26.04 -12.38 20.78
CA ALA A 59 -26.87 -11.34 21.38
C ALA A 59 -26.17 -9.99 21.58
N GLN A 60 -24.86 -9.91 21.35
CA GLN A 60 -24.11 -8.67 21.57
C GLN A 60 -24.20 -7.72 20.37
N PRO A 61 -24.25 -6.38 20.62
CA PRO A 61 -24.20 -5.39 19.55
C PRO A 61 -22.85 -5.46 18.83
N LYS A 62 -22.87 -5.45 17.48
CA LYS A 62 -21.67 -5.56 16.63
C LYS A 62 -20.86 -4.26 16.59
N ASN A 63 -20.47 -3.77 17.75
CA ASN A 63 -19.69 -2.55 17.95
C ASN A 63 -18.18 -2.86 18.12
N THR A 64 -17.38 -1.83 18.41
CA THR A 64 -15.92 -1.96 18.63
C THR A 64 -15.58 -2.96 19.75
N LEU A 65 -16.37 -3.02 20.85
CA LEU A 65 -16.13 -3.99 21.93
C LEU A 65 -16.36 -5.40 21.48
N TYR A 66 -17.38 -5.64 20.65
CA TYR A 66 -17.63 -6.95 20.04
C TYR A 66 -16.41 -7.42 19.24
N TYR A 67 -15.91 -6.59 18.33
CA TYR A 67 -14.77 -7.00 17.49
C TYR A 67 -13.46 -7.09 18.28
N ARG A 68 -13.31 -6.33 19.38
CA ARG A 68 -12.21 -6.56 20.33
C ARG A 68 -12.34 -7.91 21.02
N ALA A 69 -13.56 -8.30 21.43
CA ALA A 69 -13.80 -9.64 21.98
C ALA A 69 -13.53 -10.75 20.95
N VAL A 70 -13.91 -10.54 19.68
CA VAL A 70 -13.55 -11.47 18.58
C VAL A 70 -12.03 -11.57 18.42
N SER A 71 -11.27 -10.47 18.60
CA SER A 71 -9.79 -10.51 18.60
C SER A 71 -9.25 -11.37 19.75
N TYR A 72 -9.84 -11.28 20.96
CA TYR A 72 -9.48 -12.17 22.07
C TYR A 72 -9.84 -13.62 21.79
N LEU A 73 -11.02 -13.89 21.21
CA LEU A 73 -11.43 -15.22 20.79
C LEU A 73 -10.45 -15.82 19.76
N ALA A 74 -10.01 -15.00 18.79
CA ALA A 74 -8.97 -15.40 17.83
C ALA A 74 -7.66 -15.74 18.53
N GLY A 75 -7.22 -14.90 19.47
CA GLY A 75 -6.02 -15.16 20.26
C GLY A 75 -6.12 -16.41 21.14
N ILE A 76 -7.30 -16.72 21.70
CA ILE A 76 -7.56 -18.00 22.43
C ILE A 76 -7.36 -19.17 21.48
N ASN A 77 -7.98 -19.13 20.28
CA ASN A 77 -7.83 -20.21 19.30
C ASN A 77 -6.36 -20.40 18.88
N ALA A 78 -5.62 -19.31 18.66
CA ALA A 78 -4.18 -19.36 18.34
C ALA A 78 -3.35 -20.03 19.46
N ARG A 79 -3.65 -19.70 20.74
CA ARG A 79 -2.98 -20.31 21.90
C ARG A 79 -3.27 -21.81 22.05
N LEU A 80 -4.45 -22.23 21.63
CA LEU A 80 -4.87 -23.64 21.64
C LEU A 80 -4.42 -24.42 20.40
N GLY A 81 -3.66 -23.81 19.48
CA GLY A 81 -3.19 -24.44 18.26
C GLY A 81 -4.18 -24.43 17.10
N ASN A 82 -5.34 -23.78 17.24
CA ASN A 82 -6.37 -23.67 16.20
C ASN A 82 -6.07 -22.49 15.26
N SER A 83 -4.94 -22.52 14.57
CA SER A 83 -4.43 -21.41 13.72
C SER A 83 -5.41 -21.04 12.61
N ALA A 84 -6.03 -22.00 11.98
CA ALA A 84 -7.02 -21.79 10.92
C ALA A 84 -8.22 -20.95 11.40
N LYS A 85 -8.78 -21.31 12.57
CA LYS A 85 -9.91 -20.59 13.18
C LYS A 85 -9.48 -19.19 13.63
N ALA A 86 -8.29 -19.05 14.18
CA ALA A 86 -7.73 -17.75 14.58
C ALA A 86 -7.60 -16.81 13.39
N ASN A 87 -7.04 -17.27 12.28
CA ASN A 87 -6.85 -16.49 11.05
C ASN A 87 -8.21 -16.05 10.45
N TYR A 88 -9.18 -16.96 10.42
CA TYR A 88 -10.55 -16.61 10.02
C TYR A 88 -11.13 -15.50 10.90
N LEU A 89 -11.04 -15.61 12.22
CA LEU A 89 -11.57 -14.61 13.14
C LEU A 89 -10.84 -13.25 13.00
N PHE A 90 -9.52 -13.24 12.81
CA PHE A 90 -8.78 -12.01 12.55
C PHE A 90 -9.19 -11.36 11.23
N SER A 91 -9.51 -12.14 10.18
CA SER A 91 -10.03 -11.57 8.94
C SER A 91 -11.38 -10.88 9.14
N GLN A 92 -12.25 -11.42 10.00
CA GLN A 92 -13.52 -10.77 10.33
C GLN A 92 -13.32 -9.46 11.14
N VAL A 93 -12.35 -9.43 12.03
CA VAL A 93 -11.97 -8.19 12.73
C VAL A 93 -11.42 -7.14 11.76
N PHE A 94 -10.57 -7.57 10.83
CA PHE A 94 -9.99 -6.71 9.80
C PHE A 94 -11.07 -6.06 8.92
N ASP A 95 -12.04 -6.87 8.48
CA ASP A 95 -13.13 -6.42 7.60
C ASP A 95 -14.12 -5.49 8.32
N LYS A 96 -14.56 -5.89 9.51
CA LYS A 96 -15.70 -5.22 10.19
C LYS A 96 -15.30 -4.09 11.14
N SER A 97 -14.01 -3.93 11.47
CA SER A 97 -13.58 -2.94 12.45
C SER A 97 -12.33 -2.16 11.99
N PRO A 98 -12.50 -1.03 11.27
CA PRO A 98 -11.37 -0.21 10.81
C PRO A 98 -10.40 0.17 11.94
N LYS A 99 -10.91 0.41 13.15
CA LYS A 99 -10.09 0.74 14.32
C LYS A 99 -9.20 -0.40 14.82
N LEU A 100 -9.49 -1.63 14.41
CA LEU A 100 -8.77 -2.83 14.85
C LEU A 100 -8.01 -3.52 13.70
N GLN A 101 -8.01 -2.97 12.50
CA GLN A 101 -7.31 -3.53 11.34
C GLN A 101 -5.84 -3.80 11.63
N GLN A 102 -5.14 -2.84 12.23
CA GLN A 102 -3.73 -3.00 12.56
C GLN A 102 -3.49 -4.13 13.57
N VAL A 103 -4.36 -4.27 14.57
CA VAL A 103 -4.29 -5.38 15.54
C VAL A 103 -4.53 -6.72 14.83
N ALA A 104 -5.53 -6.78 13.97
CA ALA A 104 -5.83 -7.99 13.20
C ALA A 104 -4.66 -8.42 12.33
N VAL A 105 -4.07 -7.50 11.57
CA VAL A 105 -2.89 -7.77 10.73
C VAL A 105 -1.69 -8.23 11.55
N PHE A 106 -1.42 -7.57 12.69
CA PHE A 106 -0.30 -7.94 13.56
C PHE A 106 -0.43 -9.35 14.13
N CYS A 107 -1.66 -9.79 14.44
CA CYS A 107 -1.95 -11.10 15.02
C CYS A 107 -2.23 -12.19 13.97
N PHE A 108 -2.54 -11.80 12.71
CA PHE A 108 -2.76 -12.73 11.62
C PHE A 108 -1.47 -13.46 11.27
N SER A 109 -1.49 -14.78 11.25
CA SER A 109 -0.29 -15.59 11.04
C SER A 109 -0.64 -16.93 10.34
N PRO A 110 -0.76 -16.94 9.02
CA PRO A 110 -0.93 -18.16 8.24
C PRO A 110 0.40 -18.91 8.14
N LYS A 111 0.74 -19.71 9.14
CA LYS A 111 2.05 -20.38 9.25
C LYS A 111 2.24 -21.48 8.21
N GLU A 112 1.19 -22.25 7.97
CA GLU A 112 1.22 -23.41 7.08
C GLU A 112 0.11 -23.27 6.04
N GLU A 113 0.35 -23.79 4.85
CA GLU A 113 -0.64 -23.80 3.76
C GLU A 113 -1.92 -24.55 4.15
N LYS A 114 -1.78 -25.62 4.94
CA LYS A 114 -2.92 -26.36 5.48
C LYS A 114 -3.81 -25.47 6.32
N ASP A 115 -3.24 -24.73 7.29
CA ASP A 115 -4.00 -23.84 8.18
C ASP A 115 -4.68 -22.73 7.36
N TRP A 116 -3.99 -22.22 6.34
CA TRP A 116 -4.54 -21.23 5.44
C TRP A 116 -5.76 -21.77 4.67
N ASN A 117 -5.62 -22.93 4.05
CA ASN A 117 -6.71 -23.57 3.31
C ASN A 117 -7.89 -23.93 4.21
N GLU A 118 -7.63 -24.42 5.44
CA GLU A 118 -8.65 -24.72 6.41
C GLU A 118 -9.40 -23.45 6.89
N SER A 119 -8.75 -22.28 6.92
CA SER A 119 -9.41 -21.02 7.30
C SER A 119 -10.64 -20.73 6.45
N PHE A 120 -10.64 -21.11 5.16
CA PHE A 120 -11.78 -20.93 4.27
C PHE A 120 -12.98 -21.83 4.60
N SER A 121 -12.79 -22.94 5.32
CA SER A 121 -13.87 -23.81 5.75
C SER A 121 -14.81 -23.12 6.76
N TYR A 122 -14.31 -22.10 7.45
CA TYR A 122 -15.09 -21.29 8.39
C TYR A 122 -15.86 -20.16 7.72
N ALA A 123 -15.51 -19.79 6.48
CA ALA A 123 -16.16 -18.71 5.76
C ALA A 123 -17.54 -19.14 5.23
N LYS A 124 -18.58 -18.40 5.61
CA LYS A 124 -19.98 -18.72 5.31
C LYS A 124 -20.43 -18.26 3.93
N ASN A 125 -19.75 -17.28 3.36
CA ASN A 125 -20.10 -16.64 2.09
C ASN A 125 -18.86 -16.05 1.40
N ASN A 126 -19.05 -15.46 0.21
CA ASN A 126 -17.95 -14.86 -0.55
C ASN A 126 -17.38 -13.61 0.13
N GLU A 127 -18.16 -12.84 0.88
CA GLU A 127 -17.67 -11.64 1.59
C GLU A 127 -16.66 -12.02 2.66
N GLU A 128 -16.93 -13.10 3.43
CA GLU A 128 -15.97 -13.59 4.42
C GLU A 128 -14.72 -14.21 3.79
N LYS A 129 -14.84 -14.84 2.60
CA LYS A 129 -13.68 -15.28 1.81
C LYS A 129 -12.86 -14.09 1.29
N ILE A 130 -13.53 -13.04 0.85
CA ILE A 130 -12.86 -11.78 0.43
C ILE A 130 -12.12 -11.16 1.61
N ALA A 131 -12.69 -11.15 2.81
CA ALA A 131 -12.03 -10.66 4.02
C ALA A 131 -10.75 -11.44 4.34
N LEU A 132 -10.76 -12.77 4.18
CA LEU A 132 -9.57 -13.62 4.32
C LEU A 132 -8.49 -13.23 3.27
N TRP A 133 -8.85 -13.11 2.01
CA TRP A 133 -7.90 -12.71 0.98
C TRP A 133 -7.40 -11.27 1.18
N ALA A 134 -8.26 -10.37 1.64
CA ALA A 134 -7.89 -8.98 1.88
C ALA A 134 -6.80 -8.84 2.97
N ILE A 135 -6.97 -9.52 4.11
CA ILE A 135 -5.95 -9.51 5.17
C ILE A 135 -4.68 -10.26 4.73
N HIS A 136 -4.80 -11.34 3.96
CA HIS A 136 -3.64 -12.06 3.42
C HIS A 136 -2.83 -11.17 2.46
N GLY A 137 -3.48 -10.48 1.54
CA GLY A 137 -2.83 -9.53 0.64
C GLY A 137 -2.23 -8.33 1.36
N TYR A 138 -2.85 -7.87 2.45
CA TYR A 138 -2.23 -6.86 3.30
C TYR A 138 -0.96 -7.38 3.99
N TYR A 139 -0.94 -8.65 4.37
CA TYR A 139 0.13 -9.27 5.13
C TYR A 139 1.34 -9.64 4.24
N ASN A 140 1.13 -10.24 3.07
CA ASN A 140 2.22 -10.88 2.34
C ASN A 140 2.12 -10.92 0.81
N ASP A 141 0.94 -11.07 0.20
CA ASP A 141 0.82 -11.39 -1.23
C ASP A 141 -0.37 -10.66 -1.86
N GLU A 142 -0.12 -9.42 -2.27
CA GLU A 142 -1.12 -8.57 -2.90
C GLU A 142 -1.60 -9.13 -4.23
N GLU A 143 -0.70 -9.70 -5.05
CA GLU A 143 -1.01 -10.21 -6.39
C GLU A 143 -2.01 -11.36 -6.32
N LYS A 144 -1.72 -12.38 -5.51
CA LYS A 144 -2.60 -13.52 -5.31
C LYS A 144 -3.95 -13.11 -4.74
N ALA A 145 -3.94 -12.20 -3.76
CA ALA A 145 -5.18 -11.71 -3.15
C ALA A 145 -6.05 -10.94 -4.15
N ILE A 146 -5.47 -10.09 -4.98
CA ILE A 146 -6.18 -9.36 -6.04
C ILE A 146 -6.85 -10.34 -7.01
N ASP A 147 -6.15 -11.35 -7.52
CA ASP A 147 -6.73 -12.31 -8.46
C ASP A 147 -7.93 -13.06 -7.84
N HIS A 148 -7.79 -13.56 -6.61
CA HIS A 148 -8.86 -14.26 -5.95
C HIS A 148 -10.06 -13.37 -5.61
N ILE A 149 -9.83 -12.15 -5.10
CA ILE A 149 -10.91 -11.21 -4.79
C ILE A 149 -11.63 -10.78 -6.08
N PHE A 150 -10.88 -10.50 -7.15
CA PHE A 150 -11.46 -10.14 -8.44
C PHE A 150 -12.40 -11.22 -8.98
N ASN A 151 -12.01 -12.48 -8.89
CA ASN A 151 -12.83 -13.61 -9.31
C ASN A 151 -14.09 -13.81 -8.43
N LEU A 152 -14.02 -13.47 -7.13
CA LEU A 152 -15.16 -13.56 -6.20
C LEU A 152 -16.12 -12.37 -6.36
N ASN A 153 -15.58 -11.16 -6.46
CA ASN A 153 -16.33 -9.91 -6.62
C ASN A 153 -15.48 -8.82 -7.26
N PRO A 154 -15.62 -8.57 -8.57
CA PRO A 154 -14.85 -7.52 -9.28
C PRO A 154 -15.10 -6.10 -8.76
N LYS A 155 -16.15 -5.90 -7.96
CA LYS A 155 -16.52 -4.60 -7.37
C LYS A 155 -16.14 -4.48 -5.89
N SER A 156 -15.32 -5.39 -5.36
CA SER A 156 -14.84 -5.29 -3.99
C SER A 156 -13.96 -4.04 -3.79
N GLU A 157 -14.21 -3.29 -2.71
CA GLU A 157 -13.40 -2.12 -2.34
C GLU A 157 -11.96 -2.48 -1.96
N TYR A 158 -11.73 -3.74 -1.54
CA TYR A 158 -10.39 -4.24 -1.23
C TYR A 158 -9.46 -4.29 -2.45
N LEU A 159 -10.02 -4.39 -3.67
CA LEU A 159 -9.24 -4.41 -4.89
C LEU A 159 -8.45 -3.10 -5.07
N ASP A 160 -9.09 -1.94 -4.90
CA ASP A 160 -8.40 -0.64 -5.06
C ASP A 160 -7.34 -0.43 -3.96
N PHE A 161 -7.62 -0.91 -2.76
CA PHE A 161 -6.67 -0.87 -1.63
C PHE A 161 -5.43 -1.74 -1.91
N LEU A 162 -5.62 -2.99 -2.33
CA LEU A 162 -4.53 -3.92 -2.63
C LEU A 162 -3.76 -3.51 -3.88
N LEU A 163 -4.44 -2.92 -4.89
CA LEU A 163 -3.80 -2.34 -6.06
C LEU A 163 -2.76 -1.29 -5.67
N THR A 164 -3.12 -0.38 -4.77
CA THR A 164 -2.19 0.67 -4.29
C THR A 164 -0.97 0.06 -3.59
N ARG A 165 -1.17 -1.00 -2.81
CA ARG A 165 -0.07 -1.70 -2.15
C ARG A 165 0.83 -2.41 -3.15
N LEU A 166 0.25 -3.14 -4.11
CA LEU A 166 0.98 -3.82 -5.18
C LEU A 166 1.85 -2.83 -5.98
N LEU A 167 1.29 -1.68 -6.35
CA LEU A 167 2.05 -0.64 -7.06
C LEU A 167 3.23 -0.13 -6.22
N ASN A 168 3.03 0.12 -4.93
CA ASN A 168 4.11 0.53 -4.03
C ASN A 168 5.19 -0.56 -3.91
N THR A 169 4.80 -1.83 -3.84
CA THR A 169 5.74 -2.96 -3.78
C THR A 169 6.57 -3.05 -5.06
N GLU A 170 5.95 -2.93 -6.23
CA GLU A 170 6.65 -2.94 -7.53
C GLU A 170 7.55 -1.70 -7.71
N GLU A 171 7.09 -0.53 -7.30
CA GLU A 171 7.89 0.71 -7.32
C GLU A 171 9.15 0.57 -6.45
N LEU A 172 9.04 0.00 -5.25
CA LEU A 172 10.18 -0.22 -4.36
C LEU A 172 11.23 -1.16 -4.97
N LYS A 173 10.82 -2.16 -5.75
CA LYS A 173 11.74 -3.06 -6.46
C LYS A 173 12.54 -2.33 -7.54
N THR A 174 11.96 -1.29 -8.15
CA THR A 174 12.54 -0.54 -9.25
C THR A 174 13.26 0.74 -8.81
N ASN A 175 13.08 1.19 -7.58
CA ASN A 175 13.64 2.45 -7.08
C ASN A 175 15.09 2.27 -6.58
N LYS A 176 15.99 1.90 -7.50
CA LYS A 176 17.43 1.76 -7.21
C LYS A 176 18.16 3.09 -7.44
N SER A 177 19.22 3.32 -6.66
CA SER A 177 20.07 4.50 -6.79
C SER A 177 20.78 4.54 -8.14
N PHE A 178 20.89 5.74 -8.73
CA PHE A 178 21.68 6.01 -9.95
C PHE A 178 23.17 6.29 -9.64
N GLU A 179 23.64 6.07 -8.43
CA GLU A 179 24.97 6.53 -8.01
C GLU A 179 26.12 5.86 -8.77
N ASN A 180 25.97 4.57 -9.11
CA ASN A 180 27.05 3.76 -9.69
C ASN A 180 26.71 3.12 -11.04
N GLN A 181 25.58 3.48 -11.67
CA GLN A 181 25.14 2.90 -12.95
C GLN A 181 24.66 3.99 -13.90
N SER A 182 24.84 3.75 -15.19
CA SER A 182 24.22 4.60 -16.19
C SER A 182 22.68 4.48 -16.14
N VAL A 183 21.99 5.49 -16.65
CA VAL A 183 20.50 5.44 -16.76
C VAL A 183 20.02 4.22 -17.51
N VAL A 184 20.73 3.82 -18.58
CA VAL A 184 20.35 2.65 -19.40
C VAL A 184 20.52 1.34 -18.64
N GLU A 185 21.63 1.15 -17.92
CA GLU A 185 21.87 -0.04 -17.09
C GLU A 185 20.87 -0.13 -15.93
N ASN A 186 20.58 1.00 -15.28
CA ASN A 186 19.60 1.06 -14.21
C ASN A 186 18.20 0.71 -14.69
N LYS A 187 17.78 1.24 -15.85
CA LYS A 187 16.50 0.90 -16.49
C LYS A 187 16.39 -0.58 -16.80
N LYS A 188 17.46 -1.22 -17.30
CA LYS A 188 17.47 -2.65 -17.56
C LYS A 188 17.32 -3.45 -16.27
N ALA A 189 18.10 -3.13 -15.24
CA ALA A 189 18.01 -3.79 -13.95
C ALA A 189 16.64 -3.65 -13.29
N ASN A 190 15.98 -2.51 -13.48
CA ASN A 190 14.63 -2.26 -12.98
C ASN A 190 13.58 -3.09 -13.73
N ASN A 191 13.65 -3.17 -15.04
CA ASN A 191 12.76 -4.00 -15.85
C ASN A 191 12.83 -5.49 -15.43
N ASP A 192 14.03 -5.99 -15.14
CA ASP A 192 14.24 -7.37 -14.71
C ASP A 192 13.69 -7.63 -13.28
N SER A 193 13.42 -6.60 -12.51
CA SER A 193 12.93 -6.70 -11.13
C SER A 193 11.41 -6.69 -11.00
N ILE A 194 10.68 -6.18 -12.00
CA ILE A 194 9.22 -6.10 -11.94
C ILE A 194 8.57 -7.46 -12.11
N SER A 195 7.50 -7.72 -11.36
CA SER A 195 6.70 -8.94 -11.51
C SER A 195 5.92 -8.91 -12.82
N LYS A 196 6.28 -9.79 -13.76
CA LYS A 196 5.57 -9.92 -15.03
C LYS A 196 4.16 -10.48 -14.87
N SER A 197 3.93 -11.32 -13.87
CA SER A 197 2.61 -11.83 -13.51
C SER A 197 1.71 -10.72 -12.97
N ALA A 198 2.24 -9.83 -12.12
CA ALA A 198 1.52 -8.66 -11.64
C ALA A 198 1.11 -7.73 -12.81
N VAL A 199 2.03 -7.45 -13.74
CA VAL A 199 1.72 -6.66 -14.93
C VAL A 199 0.59 -7.30 -15.74
N GLN A 200 0.65 -8.61 -15.99
CA GLN A 200 -0.38 -9.34 -16.74
C GLN A 200 -1.75 -9.35 -16.01
N LEU A 201 -1.72 -9.54 -14.70
CA LEU A 201 -2.94 -9.54 -13.89
C LEU A 201 -3.64 -8.18 -13.94
N ILE A 202 -2.90 -7.09 -13.73
CA ILE A 202 -3.47 -5.74 -13.74
C ILE A 202 -3.95 -5.36 -15.15
N ASP A 203 -3.22 -5.74 -16.21
CA ASP A 203 -3.68 -5.60 -17.58
C ASP A 203 -5.04 -6.29 -17.82
N LYS A 204 -5.16 -7.57 -17.42
CA LYS A 204 -6.41 -8.35 -17.52
C LYS A 204 -7.57 -7.65 -16.82
N ILE A 205 -7.35 -7.18 -15.59
CA ILE A 205 -8.39 -6.52 -14.80
C ILE A 205 -8.78 -5.16 -15.42
N ALA A 206 -7.80 -4.35 -15.83
CA ALA A 206 -8.06 -3.06 -16.49
C ALA A 206 -8.88 -3.23 -17.78
N GLN A 207 -8.59 -4.27 -18.59
CA GLN A 207 -9.32 -4.57 -19.82
C GLN A 207 -10.76 -5.04 -19.56
N SER A 208 -11.02 -5.69 -18.43
CA SER A 208 -12.35 -6.21 -18.09
C SER A 208 -13.39 -5.11 -17.87
N LYS A 209 -12.98 -3.91 -17.45
CA LYS A 209 -13.84 -2.76 -17.07
C LYS A 209 -14.89 -3.08 -16.01
N SER A 210 -14.72 -4.16 -15.25
CA SER A 210 -15.72 -4.65 -14.30
C SER A 210 -15.57 -4.12 -12.88
N THR A 211 -14.46 -3.41 -12.59
CA THR A 211 -14.18 -2.81 -11.29
C THR A 211 -15.01 -1.54 -11.03
N ASN A 212 -15.08 -1.10 -9.78
CA ASN A 212 -15.81 0.13 -9.44
C ASN A 212 -15.17 1.41 -10.00
N ARG A 213 -13.85 1.39 -10.25
CA ARG A 213 -13.07 2.56 -10.70
C ARG A 213 -12.18 2.19 -11.89
N PRO A 214 -12.76 1.94 -13.09
CA PRO A 214 -11.96 1.51 -14.25
C PRO A 214 -10.82 2.46 -14.60
N TYR A 215 -11.00 3.78 -14.39
CA TYR A 215 -9.93 4.76 -14.60
C TYR A 215 -8.70 4.51 -13.72
N LEU A 216 -8.90 4.09 -12.47
CA LEU A 216 -7.81 3.79 -11.53
C LEU A 216 -7.01 2.58 -12.00
N TRP A 217 -7.69 1.53 -12.46
CA TRP A 217 -7.07 0.33 -12.99
C TRP A 217 -6.33 0.57 -14.30
N ASN A 218 -6.89 1.42 -15.18
CA ASN A 218 -6.17 1.86 -16.37
C ASN A 218 -4.93 2.69 -16.02
N ALA A 219 -5.01 3.62 -15.06
CA ALA A 219 -3.85 4.39 -14.61
C ALA A 219 -2.77 3.49 -14.00
N ALA A 220 -3.16 2.50 -13.19
CA ALA A 220 -2.26 1.51 -12.60
C ALA A 220 -1.58 0.63 -13.66
N ALA A 221 -2.35 0.12 -14.64
CA ALA A 221 -1.81 -0.64 -15.76
C ALA A 221 -0.79 0.20 -16.55
N GLY A 222 -1.12 1.47 -16.85
CA GLY A 222 -0.19 2.39 -17.49
C GLY A 222 1.10 2.58 -16.70
N TYR A 223 1.02 2.72 -15.38
CA TYR A 223 2.20 2.85 -14.53
C TYR A 223 3.07 1.59 -14.51
N LEU A 224 2.47 0.40 -14.36
CA LEU A 224 3.20 -0.86 -14.44
C LEU A 224 3.85 -1.07 -15.82
N GLN A 225 3.16 -0.70 -16.92
CA GLN A 225 3.74 -0.74 -18.26
C GLN A 225 4.91 0.27 -18.41
N THR A 226 4.85 1.41 -17.72
CA THR A 226 5.98 2.36 -17.64
C THR A 226 7.19 1.73 -16.95
N LEU A 227 6.99 1.06 -15.81
CA LEU A 227 8.05 0.36 -15.09
C LEU A 227 8.60 -0.80 -15.90
N ASP A 228 7.74 -1.50 -16.66
CA ASP A 228 8.08 -2.59 -17.60
C ASP A 228 8.65 -2.09 -18.95
N ARG A 229 8.84 -0.77 -19.12
CA ARG A 229 9.37 -0.10 -20.31
C ARG A 229 8.52 -0.25 -21.58
N ASN A 230 7.28 -0.66 -21.47
CA ASN A 230 6.33 -0.71 -22.57
C ASN A 230 5.60 0.63 -22.74
N PHE A 231 6.35 1.69 -23.02
CA PHE A 231 5.88 3.08 -22.96
C PHE A 231 4.69 3.39 -23.87
N SER A 232 4.63 2.81 -25.07
CA SER A 232 3.50 2.97 -25.98
C SER A 232 2.21 2.39 -25.39
N LYS A 233 2.30 1.21 -24.77
CA LYS A 233 1.17 0.57 -24.11
C LYS A 233 0.75 1.35 -22.86
N ALA A 234 1.71 1.97 -22.16
CA ALA A 234 1.44 2.87 -21.04
C ALA A 234 0.63 4.10 -21.51
N ASP A 235 1.02 4.73 -22.64
CA ASP A 235 0.27 5.86 -23.21
C ASP A 235 -1.18 5.49 -23.54
N ASP A 236 -1.42 4.29 -24.10
CA ASP A 236 -2.75 3.78 -24.41
C ASP A 236 -3.61 3.62 -23.16
N TYR A 237 -3.03 3.12 -22.08
CA TYR A 237 -3.73 2.98 -20.80
C TYR A 237 -4.01 4.34 -20.14
N PHE A 238 -3.06 5.27 -20.17
CA PHE A 238 -3.28 6.62 -19.66
C PHE A 238 -4.36 7.37 -20.45
N ALA A 239 -4.43 7.18 -21.77
CA ALA A 239 -5.49 7.74 -22.59
C ALA A 239 -6.88 7.15 -22.24
N LYS A 240 -6.95 5.85 -21.91
CA LYS A 240 -8.19 5.23 -21.40
C LYS A 240 -8.58 5.76 -20.02
N ALA A 241 -7.60 5.89 -19.10
CA ALA A 241 -7.84 6.45 -17.78
C ALA A 241 -8.38 7.88 -17.86
N GLU A 242 -7.85 8.71 -18.75
CA GLU A 242 -8.23 10.12 -18.92
C GLU A 242 -9.69 10.28 -19.34
N LYS A 243 -10.24 9.36 -20.14
CA LYS A 243 -11.63 9.41 -20.63
C LYS A 243 -12.66 9.22 -19.49
N GLU A 244 -12.30 8.50 -18.46
CA GLU A 244 -13.19 8.13 -17.35
C GLU A 244 -12.72 8.80 -16.03
N LEU A 245 -11.78 9.75 -16.11
CA LEU A 245 -11.15 10.38 -14.94
C LEU A 245 -12.16 11.27 -14.19
N PRO A 246 -12.28 11.12 -12.86
CA PRO A 246 -13.03 12.07 -12.04
C PRO A 246 -12.47 13.49 -12.15
N LYS A 247 -13.36 14.48 -12.21
CA LYS A 247 -12.99 15.92 -12.26
C LYS A 247 -12.53 16.46 -10.90
N THR A 248 -11.72 15.70 -10.17
CA THR A 248 -11.12 16.13 -8.91
C THR A 248 -9.66 16.50 -9.12
N THR A 249 -9.19 17.52 -8.41
CA THR A 249 -7.79 17.97 -8.48
C THR A 249 -6.82 16.81 -8.21
N LEU A 250 -7.14 15.96 -7.22
CA LEU A 250 -6.33 14.80 -6.87
C LEU A 250 -6.18 13.81 -8.04
N ALA A 251 -7.29 13.43 -8.69
CA ALA A 251 -7.25 12.47 -9.81
C ALA A 251 -6.51 13.05 -11.03
N ILE A 252 -6.74 14.32 -11.33
CA ILE A 252 -6.07 15.04 -12.43
C ILE A 252 -4.56 15.11 -12.18
N ASN A 253 -4.14 15.54 -10.99
CA ASN A 253 -2.72 15.63 -10.63
C ASN A 253 -2.05 14.26 -10.62
N GLN A 254 -2.74 13.22 -10.13
CA GLN A 254 -2.21 11.86 -10.12
C GLN A 254 -1.96 11.34 -11.54
N LEU A 255 -2.92 11.47 -12.44
CA LEU A 255 -2.74 11.03 -13.82
C LEU A 255 -1.67 11.86 -14.56
N ARG A 256 -1.63 13.18 -14.35
CA ARG A 256 -0.59 14.04 -14.90
C ARG A 256 0.81 13.59 -14.45
N LEU A 257 0.96 13.28 -13.15
CA LEU A 257 2.22 12.79 -12.60
C LEU A 257 2.67 11.47 -13.25
N LEU A 258 1.76 10.51 -13.41
CA LEU A 258 2.06 9.22 -14.04
C LEU A 258 2.44 9.38 -15.52
N LYS A 259 1.73 10.22 -16.27
CA LYS A 259 2.07 10.56 -17.66
C LYS A 259 3.46 11.24 -17.75
N PHE A 260 3.77 12.14 -16.83
CA PHE A 260 5.09 12.77 -16.73
C PHE A 260 6.19 11.74 -16.47
N ILE A 261 6.00 10.83 -15.50
CA ILE A 261 6.97 9.78 -15.20
C ILE A 261 7.21 8.91 -16.46
N ASN A 262 6.16 8.54 -17.18
CA ASN A 262 6.26 7.77 -18.42
C ASN A 262 7.06 8.55 -19.50
N ASN A 263 6.76 9.84 -19.69
CA ASN A 263 7.43 10.69 -20.68
C ASN A 263 8.91 10.89 -20.34
N LEU A 264 9.24 11.15 -19.08
CA LEU A 264 10.63 11.26 -18.65
C LEU A 264 11.37 9.92 -18.77
N SER A 265 10.72 8.79 -18.47
CA SER A 265 11.30 7.47 -18.58
C SER A 265 11.62 7.03 -20.02
N LYS A 266 11.00 7.64 -21.03
CA LYS A 266 11.34 7.44 -22.46
C LYS A 266 12.70 8.02 -22.85
N ILE A 267 13.18 9.02 -22.09
CA ILE A 267 14.38 9.78 -22.42
C ILE A 267 15.61 9.02 -21.93
N ASP A 268 16.45 8.58 -22.82
CA ASP A 268 17.75 7.97 -22.54
C ASP A 268 18.90 8.97 -22.68
N GLU A 269 18.67 10.07 -23.43
CA GLU A 269 19.63 11.14 -23.64
C GLU A 269 18.91 12.47 -23.82
N LEU A 270 19.32 13.50 -23.09
CA LEU A 270 18.75 14.84 -23.19
C LEU A 270 19.24 15.58 -24.43
N ASN A 271 18.33 16.28 -25.09
CA ASN A 271 18.58 17.21 -26.18
C ASN A 271 17.48 18.30 -26.15
N PRO A 272 17.67 19.47 -26.81
CA PRO A 272 16.71 20.56 -26.74
C PRO A 272 15.28 20.20 -27.12
N LYS A 273 15.09 19.21 -28.00
CA LYS A 273 13.74 18.77 -28.42
C LYS A 273 13.01 18.04 -27.30
N ASN A 274 13.66 17.06 -26.65
CA ASN A 274 13.00 16.31 -25.57
C ASN A 274 12.96 17.08 -24.25
N GLU A 275 13.92 18.00 -24.01
CA GLU A 275 13.85 18.96 -22.90
C GLU A 275 12.56 19.80 -22.99
N ALA A 276 12.24 20.31 -24.17
CA ALA A 276 11.03 21.09 -24.42
C ALA A 276 9.73 20.30 -24.11
N THR A 277 9.76 18.99 -24.23
CA THR A 277 8.56 18.16 -23.92
C THR A 277 8.29 17.98 -22.44
N ILE A 278 9.30 18.11 -21.58
CA ILE A 278 9.18 17.85 -20.14
C ILE A 278 9.21 19.12 -19.28
N ILE A 279 9.66 20.27 -19.82
CA ILE A 279 9.87 21.50 -19.04
C ILE A 279 8.61 21.98 -18.33
N ASN A 280 7.44 21.90 -18.99
CA ASN A 280 6.17 22.35 -18.41
C ASN A 280 5.75 21.47 -17.23
N ASP A 281 5.97 20.16 -17.30
CA ASP A 281 5.65 19.25 -16.20
C ASP A 281 6.65 19.35 -15.07
N LEU A 282 7.91 19.61 -15.36
CA LEU A 282 8.93 19.94 -14.34
C LEU A 282 8.59 21.23 -13.60
N ASN A 283 8.21 22.28 -14.34
CA ASN A 283 7.78 23.54 -13.75
C ASN A 283 6.57 23.34 -12.82
N TRP A 284 5.57 22.61 -13.32
CA TRP A 284 4.41 22.23 -12.51
C TRP A 284 4.82 21.46 -11.24
N LEU A 285 5.63 20.40 -11.38
CA LEU A 285 6.01 19.52 -10.27
C LEU A 285 6.87 20.24 -9.22
N TYR A 286 7.79 21.10 -9.65
CA TYR A 286 8.78 21.71 -8.75
C TYR A 286 8.34 23.06 -8.17
N PHE A 287 7.48 23.80 -8.87
CA PHE A 287 7.18 25.19 -8.50
C PHE A 287 5.68 25.48 -8.32
N GLU A 288 4.80 24.91 -9.14
CA GLU A 288 3.38 25.19 -9.06
C GLU A 288 2.68 24.30 -8.03
N LEU A 289 2.92 22.98 -8.11
CA LEU A 289 2.31 22.01 -7.21
C LEU A 289 2.64 22.25 -5.73
N PRO A 290 3.90 22.57 -5.32
CA PRO A 290 4.19 22.89 -3.92
C PRO A 290 3.44 24.09 -3.35
N LYS A 291 3.04 25.04 -4.19
CA LYS A 291 2.29 26.24 -3.77
C LYS A 291 0.82 25.99 -3.55
N ASN A 292 0.26 25.00 -4.26
CA ASN A 292 -1.17 24.73 -4.33
C ASN A 292 -1.52 23.30 -3.87
N ASN A 293 -0.58 22.63 -3.18
CA ASN A 293 -0.79 21.23 -2.81
C ASN A 293 -1.65 21.12 -1.55
N ASP A 294 -2.79 20.45 -1.69
CA ASP A 294 -3.49 19.89 -0.56
C ASP A 294 -2.62 18.77 0.04
N GLU A 295 -2.51 18.66 1.35
CA GLU A 295 -1.65 17.73 2.10
C GLU A 295 -1.82 16.24 1.71
N VAL A 296 -2.87 15.93 0.96
CA VAL A 296 -3.24 14.56 0.54
C VAL A 296 -2.42 14.06 -0.66
N PHE A 297 -1.94 14.95 -1.55
CA PHE A 297 -1.24 14.51 -2.76
C PHE A 297 0.27 14.33 -2.53
N ARG A 298 0.73 13.08 -2.61
CA ARG A 298 2.12 12.69 -2.35
C ARG A 298 2.96 12.76 -3.64
N TYR A 299 3.63 13.86 -3.89
CA TYR A 299 4.46 14.09 -5.09
C TYR A 299 5.97 14.10 -4.82
N LEU A 300 6.40 14.17 -3.57
CA LEU A 300 7.81 14.36 -3.20
C LEU A 300 8.73 13.25 -3.73
N ASN A 301 8.28 12.00 -3.70
CA ASN A 301 9.07 10.88 -4.22
C ASN A 301 9.31 11.02 -5.72
N ALA A 302 8.28 11.38 -6.49
CA ALA A 302 8.40 11.62 -7.93
C ALA A 302 9.27 12.85 -8.24
N SER A 303 9.17 13.91 -7.43
CA SER A 303 10.06 15.09 -7.54
C SER A 303 11.51 14.71 -7.31
N ASN A 304 11.81 13.94 -6.27
CA ASN A 304 13.17 13.49 -5.97
C ASN A 304 13.69 12.53 -7.05
N TRP A 305 12.87 11.58 -7.46
CA TRP A 305 13.21 10.63 -8.52
C TRP A 305 13.55 11.36 -9.83
N SER A 306 12.72 12.31 -10.25
CA SER A 306 12.94 13.03 -11.51
C SER A 306 14.21 13.89 -11.48
N LYS A 307 14.55 14.51 -10.33
CA LYS A 307 15.81 15.24 -10.15
C LYS A 307 17.02 14.30 -10.26
N ASN A 308 16.98 13.15 -9.60
CA ASN A 308 18.03 12.15 -9.68
C ASN A 308 18.21 11.64 -11.12
N TYR A 309 17.09 11.35 -11.79
CA TYR A 309 17.08 10.85 -13.17
C TYR A 309 17.70 11.86 -14.14
N ILE A 310 17.26 13.11 -14.11
CA ILE A 310 17.78 14.18 -14.98
C ILE A 310 19.26 14.48 -14.66
N SER A 311 19.63 14.51 -13.39
CA SER A 311 21.05 14.64 -12.99
C SER A 311 21.91 13.51 -13.57
N ALA A 312 21.43 12.25 -13.53
CA ALA A 312 22.15 11.12 -14.11
C ALA A 312 22.28 11.23 -15.65
N LEU A 313 21.24 11.72 -16.35
CA LEU A 313 21.31 11.98 -17.79
C LEU A 313 22.37 13.05 -18.14
N TYR A 314 22.48 14.11 -17.36
CA TYR A 314 23.52 15.12 -17.57
C TYR A 314 24.93 14.62 -17.19
N LYS A 315 25.05 13.77 -16.15
CA LYS A 315 26.33 13.12 -15.80
C LYS A 315 26.84 12.25 -16.96
N SER A 316 25.96 11.50 -17.62
CA SER A 316 26.35 10.65 -18.77
C SER A 316 26.86 11.47 -19.97
N LYS A 317 26.52 12.76 -20.03
CA LYS A 317 27.01 13.73 -21.02
C LYS A 317 28.24 14.56 -20.53
N ASN A 318 28.81 14.22 -19.40
CA ASN A 318 29.87 15.00 -18.75
C ASN A 318 29.47 16.46 -18.45
N ASN A 319 28.19 16.76 -18.31
CA ASN A 319 27.69 18.07 -17.94
C ASN A 319 27.50 18.13 -16.41
N ALA A 320 28.60 18.32 -15.71
CA ALA A 320 28.64 18.39 -14.26
C ALA A 320 27.82 19.55 -13.68
N VAL A 321 27.74 20.67 -14.39
CA VAL A 321 26.98 21.86 -13.97
C VAL A 321 25.48 21.56 -13.91
N MET A 322 24.92 21.04 -15.00
CA MET A 322 23.51 20.73 -15.04
C MET A 322 23.16 19.57 -14.10
N ALA A 323 24.05 18.60 -13.96
CA ALA A 323 23.86 17.53 -12.99
C ALA A 323 23.75 18.07 -11.55
N GLU A 324 24.60 19.05 -11.19
CA GLU A 324 24.56 19.71 -9.88
C GLU A 324 23.31 20.56 -9.67
N LEU A 325 22.82 21.25 -10.69
CA LEU A 325 21.62 22.08 -10.59
C LEU A 325 20.36 21.25 -10.29
N PHE A 326 20.27 20.02 -10.81
CA PHE A 326 19.17 19.11 -10.52
C PHE A 326 19.33 18.34 -9.20
N LEU A 327 20.54 17.90 -8.91
CA LEU A 327 20.84 17.15 -7.69
C LEU A 327 22.09 17.71 -7.03
N ARG A 328 21.90 18.61 -6.07
CA ARG A 328 22.99 19.28 -5.36
C ARG A 328 23.90 18.28 -4.66
N ASN A 329 25.19 18.39 -4.97
CA ASN A 329 26.25 17.62 -4.31
C ASN A 329 27.26 18.62 -3.76
N GLY A 330 27.39 18.70 -2.43
CA GLY A 330 28.32 19.62 -1.77
C GLY A 330 29.77 19.53 -2.26
N GLN A 331 30.17 18.39 -2.81
CA GLN A 331 31.53 18.17 -3.36
C GLN A 331 31.79 18.94 -4.67
N PHE A 332 30.74 19.30 -5.42
CA PHE A 332 30.87 20.00 -6.70
C PHE A 332 31.69 21.31 -6.56
N TYR A 333 31.42 22.08 -5.53
CA TYR A 333 32.01 23.41 -5.30
C TYR A 333 33.42 23.32 -4.68
N HIS A 334 33.96 22.15 -4.40
CA HIS A 334 35.35 21.98 -3.96
C HIS A 334 36.36 21.92 -5.12
N SER A 335 35.88 21.88 -6.37
CA SER A 335 36.73 21.86 -7.57
C SER A 335 36.73 23.19 -8.27
N GLU A 336 37.93 23.76 -8.48
CA GLU A 336 38.12 25.01 -9.25
C GLU A 336 37.56 24.85 -10.67
N THR A 337 37.79 23.72 -11.32
CA THR A 337 37.28 23.42 -12.65
C THR A 337 35.76 23.54 -12.68
N ASN A 338 35.07 22.99 -11.67
CA ASN A 338 33.61 23.03 -11.57
C ASN A 338 33.10 24.47 -11.34
N LEU A 339 33.82 25.26 -10.53
CA LEU A 339 33.49 26.68 -10.30
C LEU A 339 33.62 27.51 -11.59
N LEU A 340 34.68 27.29 -12.36
CA LEU A 340 34.87 27.93 -13.65
C LEU A 340 33.80 27.51 -14.65
N ALA A 341 33.42 26.23 -14.69
CA ALA A 341 32.34 25.74 -15.53
C ALA A 341 30.98 26.34 -15.16
N MET A 342 30.69 26.49 -13.86
CA MET A 342 29.47 27.16 -13.39
C MET A 342 29.44 28.62 -13.78
N LYS A 343 30.57 29.34 -13.64
CA LYS A 343 30.70 30.74 -14.07
C LYS A 343 30.45 30.88 -15.58
N ALA A 344 31.01 29.99 -16.38
CA ALA A 344 30.80 29.97 -17.84
C ALA A 344 29.32 29.70 -18.18
N PHE A 345 28.69 28.76 -17.48
CA PHE A 345 27.26 28.45 -17.63
C PHE A 345 26.37 29.65 -17.31
N LEU A 346 26.64 30.38 -16.23
CA LEU A 346 25.86 31.58 -15.85
C LEU A 346 25.95 32.67 -16.92
N SER A 347 27.08 32.77 -17.62
CA SER A 347 27.33 33.75 -18.68
C SER A 347 26.85 33.31 -20.08
N LYS A 348 26.40 32.03 -20.21
CA LYS A 348 25.90 31.46 -21.48
C LYS A 348 24.62 32.15 -21.91
N LYS A 349 24.58 32.66 -23.17
CA LYS A 349 23.42 33.38 -23.73
C LYS A 349 22.39 32.42 -24.32
N ASP A 350 22.83 31.42 -25.08
CA ASP A 350 21.98 30.50 -25.78
C ASP A 350 21.78 29.24 -24.92
N LYS A 351 20.83 29.30 -23.99
CA LYS A 351 20.48 28.21 -23.09
C LYS A 351 19.45 27.28 -23.71
N THR A 352 19.55 25.97 -23.40
CA THR A 352 18.48 24.98 -23.73
C THR A 352 17.26 25.19 -22.81
N PRO A 353 16.11 24.58 -23.11
CA PRO A 353 14.91 24.70 -22.27
C PRO A 353 15.14 24.39 -20.79
N LEU A 354 15.97 23.42 -20.45
CA LEU A 354 16.26 23.07 -19.05
C LEU A 354 17.38 23.92 -18.43
N GLU A 355 18.30 24.43 -19.22
CA GLU A 355 19.33 25.40 -18.80
C GLU A 355 18.71 26.78 -18.47
#